data_d3ce63e72607ab63e9601a9ebb5df93a
#
_entry.id   d3ce63e72607ab63e9601a9ebb5df93a
#
_cell.length_a   1.000
_cell.length_b   1.000
_cell.length_c   1.000
_cell.angle_alpha   90.00
_cell.angle_beta   90.00
_cell.angle_gamma   90.00
#
_symmetry.space_group_name_H-M   'P 1'
#
loop_
_entity.id
_entity.type
_entity.pdbx_description
1 polymer ?
#
loop_
_entity_poly.entity_id
_entity_poly.type
_entity_poly.pdbx_seq_one_letter_code
_entity_poly.pdbx_strand_id
1 'polypeptide(L)'
;MNYGHFDLENKEYVITRPDTPAPWANYLGDPEYGAIISNNAGGYSFVKSGANGRIIRYRFNSVAVDQPGRYIYLKDGETGDYWSASWSPVCKPLDEYKSECRHGTAYTVITSEYKNIKTETTYYVPRNALYEVWASKITNNDTKPRKLSVTGYCEFVNDNNYEQDQVNLQYTLFITRTYFKKNFILQKQNEIFKNPNNERFLGVAKAEVSAYCGDRDSFVGAYRGYANPKGIEEGLKGDLNYNTNSCGALQSDIVLQPGETKEIIYVLGQRPEAVAAEIIAKYEKDGVVEAEIAELKEFWHSKLANLSVNTPDADFNNMINVWNAYNCFITFIWSRAASFQYCGLRNGYGYRDTVQDIQGIIHLAPEMAKKQIEFMLSAQVTNGAGLPLVKYDHKAGQENHPDENDPNTAYAKETGHPSYRADDALWLFPTIYKYISESGDIKFLDEEILYANDGEKGTVYDHLKRAIMFSMNNLGNHGMPAGLHADWNDCLRLGKKGESTFVAFQLVYAVKILRSYAELKNDAEYVKYLDEVKAKLDTILSACWNEDRWIRGYKEDGTVIGQRTDPEAKMWLNPQSWSVISGFASKEQAEKAMDSVERELNTPY
;
A
#
# COMPACT_ATOMS: atom_id res chain seq x y z
N MET A 1 -26.66 11.32 4.64
CA MET A 1 -26.76 11.15 3.19
C MET A 1 -26.08 9.82 2.86
N ASN A 2 -26.72 8.92 2.14
CA ASN A 2 -26.12 7.63 1.81
C ASN A 2 -25.38 7.76 0.45
N TYR A 3 -24.09 7.45 0.42
CA TYR A 3 -23.27 7.53 -0.79
C TYR A 3 -23.09 6.18 -1.50
N GLY A 4 -23.45 5.08 -0.86
CA GLY A 4 -23.27 3.76 -1.44
C GLY A 4 -23.77 2.63 -0.55
N HIS A 5 -23.55 1.39 -1.00
CA HIS A 5 -23.93 0.17 -0.31
C HIS A 5 -23.02 -1.00 -0.71
N PHE A 6 -23.03 -2.05 0.10
CA PHE A 6 -22.33 -3.30 -0.21
C PHE A 6 -23.16 -4.17 -1.17
N ASP A 7 -22.46 -4.77 -2.14
CA ASP A 7 -22.96 -5.83 -3.02
C ASP A 7 -22.19 -7.13 -2.70
N LEU A 8 -22.76 -7.96 -1.81
CA LEU A 8 -22.10 -9.19 -1.36
C LEU A 8 -21.99 -10.23 -2.48
N GLU A 9 -22.96 -10.29 -3.37
CA GLU A 9 -22.98 -11.27 -4.47
C GLU A 9 -21.76 -11.06 -5.40
N ASN A 10 -21.54 -9.81 -5.80
CA ASN A 10 -20.43 -9.44 -6.68
C ASN A 10 -19.13 -9.14 -5.91
N LYS A 11 -19.18 -9.07 -4.57
CA LYS A 11 -18.06 -8.62 -3.71
C LYS A 11 -17.56 -7.23 -4.09
N GLU A 12 -18.51 -6.31 -4.26
CA GLU A 12 -18.26 -4.93 -4.64
C GLU A 12 -18.81 -3.97 -3.59
N TYR A 13 -18.22 -2.78 -3.53
CA TYR A 13 -18.85 -1.63 -2.89
C TYR A 13 -19.34 -0.67 -3.96
N VAL A 14 -20.64 -0.41 -3.97
CA VAL A 14 -21.32 0.42 -4.98
C VAL A 14 -21.45 1.84 -4.45
N ILE A 15 -20.86 2.79 -5.16
CA ILE A 15 -20.92 4.23 -4.88
C ILE A 15 -21.90 4.85 -5.87
N THR A 16 -23.01 5.37 -5.36
CA THR A 16 -24.15 5.79 -6.19
C THR A 16 -24.10 7.25 -6.64
N ARG A 17 -23.08 8.00 -6.17
CA ARG A 17 -22.86 9.40 -6.56
C ARG A 17 -21.38 9.78 -6.45
N PRO A 18 -20.85 10.62 -7.36
CA PRO A 18 -19.41 10.85 -7.47
C PRO A 18 -18.86 11.85 -6.44
N ASP A 19 -19.71 12.70 -5.84
CA ASP A 19 -19.36 13.77 -4.91
C ASP A 19 -19.26 13.27 -3.46
N THR A 20 -18.54 12.19 -3.25
CA THR A 20 -18.23 11.65 -1.91
C THR A 20 -17.47 12.67 -1.06
N PRO A 21 -17.56 12.63 0.30
CA PRO A 21 -16.90 13.61 1.18
C PRO A 21 -15.40 13.68 1.05
N ALA A 22 -14.79 12.59 0.57
CA ALA A 22 -13.39 12.47 0.19
C ALA A 22 -13.31 11.47 -0.99
N PRO A 23 -12.22 11.42 -1.76
CA PRO A 23 -12.06 10.37 -2.75
C PRO A 23 -12.04 8.99 -2.11
N TRP A 24 -13.00 8.15 -2.45
CA TRP A 24 -13.04 6.76 -1.99
C TRP A 24 -12.25 5.89 -2.95
N ALA A 25 -11.20 5.28 -2.42
CA ALA A 25 -10.17 4.64 -3.23
C ALA A 25 -10.28 3.12 -3.21
N ASN A 26 -9.87 2.53 -4.33
CA ASN A 26 -9.57 1.12 -4.48
C ASN A 26 -8.12 0.93 -4.93
N TYR A 27 -7.64 -0.29 -4.81
CA TYR A 27 -6.30 -0.70 -5.24
C TYR A 27 -6.38 -1.67 -6.39
N LEU A 28 -5.48 -1.50 -7.38
CA LEU A 28 -5.39 -2.36 -8.54
C LEU A 28 -3.99 -2.98 -8.57
N GLY A 29 -3.89 -4.24 -8.99
CA GLY A 29 -2.61 -4.89 -9.20
C GLY A 29 -2.18 -5.84 -8.09
N ASP A 30 -0.89 -6.08 -8.07
CA ASP A 30 -0.18 -7.02 -7.21
C ASP A 30 1.16 -6.41 -6.76
N PRO A 31 2.07 -7.14 -6.07
CA PRO A 31 3.32 -6.59 -5.60
C PRO A 31 4.23 -5.98 -6.67
N GLU A 32 4.14 -6.45 -7.93
CA GLU A 32 5.00 -5.95 -9.02
C GLU A 32 4.46 -4.66 -9.65
N TYR A 33 3.14 -4.46 -9.66
CA TYR A 33 2.48 -3.25 -10.17
C TYR A 33 1.33 -2.85 -9.27
N GLY A 34 1.47 -1.68 -8.64
CA GLY A 34 0.44 -1.11 -7.79
C GLY A 34 -0.21 0.10 -8.42
N ALA A 35 -1.51 0.23 -8.24
CA ALA A 35 -2.25 1.42 -8.61
C ALA A 35 -3.31 1.76 -7.57
N ILE A 36 -3.47 3.06 -7.29
CA ILE A 36 -4.56 3.59 -6.49
C ILE A 36 -5.50 4.31 -7.44
N ILE A 37 -6.79 4.03 -7.33
CA ILE A 37 -7.83 4.67 -8.11
C ILE A 37 -8.95 5.15 -7.21
N SER A 38 -9.39 6.40 -7.38
CA SER A 38 -10.58 6.92 -6.71
C SER A 38 -11.86 6.57 -7.47
N ASN A 39 -13.00 6.78 -6.82
CA ASN A 39 -14.32 6.69 -7.45
C ASN A 39 -14.51 7.66 -8.64
N ASN A 40 -13.57 8.56 -8.87
CA ASN A 40 -13.53 9.51 -9.98
C ASN A 40 -12.30 9.30 -10.89
N ALA A 41 -11.70 8.12 -10.90
CA ALA A 41 -10.53 7.73 -11.68
C ALA A 41 -9.26 8.56 -11.39
N GLY A 42 -9.23 9.31 -10.29
CA GLY A 42 -8.02 9.96 -9.78
C GLY A 42 -7.02 8.94 -9.21
N GLY A 43 -5.80 9.38 -8.94
CA GLY A 43 -4.78 8.55 -8.31
C GLY A 43 -3.54 8.30 -9.17
N TYR A 44 -2.76 7.29 -8.81
CA TYR A 44 -1.45 7.04 -9.43
C TYR A 44 -1.11 5.55 -9.51
N SER A 45 -0.06 5.24 -10.29
CA SER A 45 0.47 3.89 -10.44
C SER A 45 1.99 3.86 -10.40
N PHE A 46 2.52 2.67 -10.06
CA PHE A 46 3.95 2.45 -9.89
C PHE A 46 4.32 0.97 -10.12
N VAL A 47 5.58 0.73 -10.49
CA VAL A 47 6.19 -0.60 -10.53
C VAL A 47 6.98 -0.81 -9.24
N LYS A 48 6.65 -1.84 -8.46
CA LYS A 48 7.25 -2.24 -7.18
C LYS A 48 7.18 -1.18 -6.07
N SER A 49 7.74 0.00 -6.32
CA SER A 49 7.91 1.04 -5.32
C SER A 49 7.21 2.32 -5.73
N GLY A 50 6.30 2.81 -4.91
CA GLY A 50 5.68 4.12 -5.09
C GLY A 50 6.70 5.27 -5.05
N ALA A 51 7.85 5.10 -4.37
CA ALA A 51 8.91 6.08 -4.29
C ALA A 51 9.84 6.08 -5.50
N ASN A 52 10.22 4.90 -6.03
CA ASN A 52 11.24 4.77 -7.07
C ASN A 52 10.74 4.11 -8.37
N GLY A 53 9.46 3.79 -8.47
CA GLY A 53 8.86 3.13 -9.64
C GLY A 53 7.64 3.87 -10.19
N ARG A 54 7.47 5.16 -9.88
CA ARG A 54 6.31 5.94 -10.27
C ARG A 54 6.13 5.97 -11.79
N ILE A 55 4.89 5.80 -12.25
CA ILE A 55 4.53 5.84 -13.68
C ILE A 55 3.79 7.13 -14.00
N ILE A 56 2.67 7.36 -13.33
CA ILE A 56 1.89 8.59 -13.50
C ILE A 56 2.05 9.49 -12.27
N ARG A 57 1.99 10.77 -12.53
CA ARG A 57 2.18 11.80 -11.51
C ARG A 57 0.98 11.87 -10.58
N TYR A 58 1.27 12.06 -9.32
CA TYR A 58 0.33 12.44 -8.29
C TYR A 58 0.91 13.59 -7.49
N ARG A 59 0.13 14.63 -7.28
CA ARG A 59 0.54 15.79 -6.48
C ARG A 59 -0.20 15.75 -5.16
N PHE A 60 0.51 15.41 -4.08
CA PHE A 60 -0.08 15.53 -2.75
C PHE A 60 -0.37 17.02 -2.43
N ASN A 61 -1.38 17.29 -1.62
CA ASN A 61 -1.91 18.62 -1.35
C ASN A 61 -2.45 19.36 -2.58
N SER A 62 -2.75 18.65 -3.67
CA SER A 62 -3.46 19.28 -4.78
C SER A 62 -4.93 19.52 -4.42
N VAL A 63 -5.55 20.41 -5.15
CA VAL A 63 -6.98 20.63 -5.18
C VAL A 63 -7.46 20.25 -6.58
N ALA A 64 -8.25 19.20 -6.76
CA ALA A 64 -8.73 18.21 -5.81
C ALA A 64 -7.64 17.17 -5.46
N VAL A 65 -7.80 16.53 -4.29
CA VAL A 65 -6.77 15.72 -3.62
C VAL A 65 -6.39 14.42 -4.35
N ASP A 66 -7.17 13.92 -5.29
CA ASP A 66 -6.90 12.73 -6.09
C ASP A 66 -6.35 13.02 -7.51
N GLN A 67 -6.04 14.29 -7.81
CA GLN A 67 -5.53 14.70 -9.13
C GLN A 67 -3.99 14.69 -9.23
N PRO A 68 -3.47 14.53 -10.47
CA PRO A 68 -4.15 14.03 -11.66
C PRO A 68 -4.49 12.55 -11.58
N GLY A 69 -5.20 12.03 -12.59
CA GLY A 69 -5.64 10.64 -12.64
C GLY A 69 -5.62 10.07 -14.05
N ARG A 70 -6.52 9.12 -14.26
CA ARG A 70 -6.73 8.38 -15.52
C ARG A 70 -8.00 8.88 -16.19
N TYR A 71 -7.90 9.94 -16.96
CA TYR A 71 -9.09 10.62 -17.45
C TYR A 71 -9.44 10.21 -18.89
N ILE A 72 -10.74 10.00 -19.12
CA ILE A 72 -11.30 9.84 -20.47
C ILE A 72 -12.28 10.99 -20.67
N TYR A 73 -11.91 11.90 -21.57
CA TYR A 73 -12.77 13.01 -21.97
C TYR A 73 -13.60 12.60 -23.19
N LEU A 74 -14.87 12.98 -23.19
CA LEU A 74 -15.75 12.88 -24.34
C LEU A 74 -16.13 14.29 -24.78
N LYS A 75 -16.04 14.57 -26.06
CA LYS A 75 -16.47 15.84 -26.65
C LYS A 75 -17.48 15.57 -27.75
N ASP A 76 -18.62 16.24 -27.69
CA ASP A 76 -19.63 16.19 -28.72
C ASP A 76 -19.21 17.01 -29.94
N GLY A 77 -19.15 16.36 -31.08
CA GLY A 77 -18.68 16.99 -32.32
C GLY A 77 -19.65 18.02 -32.93
N GLU A 78 -20.91 18.03 -32.51
CA GLU A 78 -21.90 18.99 -33.02
C GLU A 78 -21.98 20.23 -32.14
N THR A 79 -21.99 20.04 -30.84
CA THR A 79 -22.18 21.14 -29.87
C THR A 79 -20.87 21.72 -29.34
N GLY A 80 -19.78 20.94 -29.42
CA GLY A 80 -18.51 21.27 -28.79
C GLY A 80 -18.48 21.10 -27.28
N ASP A 81 -19.59 20.69 -26.64
CA ASP A 81 -19.66 20.38 -25.23
C ASP A 81 -18.83 19.15 -24.89
N TYR A 82 -18.18 19.12 -23.70
CA TYR A 82 -17.33 18.02 -23.28
C TYR A 82 -17.52 17.69 -21.80
N TRP A 83 -17.24 16.45 -21.44
CA TRP A 83 -17.33 15.91 -20.09
C TRP A 83 -16.30 14.81 -19.86
N SER A 84 -16.19 14.34 -18.62
CA SER A 84 -15.35 13.19 -18.26
C SER A 84 -16.22 11.95 -18.05
N ALA A 85 -15.73 10.78 -18.48
CA ALA A 85 -16.36 9.48 -18.23
C ALA A 85 -16.48 9.15 -16.73
N SER A 86 -15.65 9.75 -15.90
CA SER A 86 -15.56 9.55 -14.44
C SER A 86 -16.07 10.73 -13.62
N TRP A 87 -16.91 11.62 -14.17
CA TRP A 87 -17.36 12.89 -13.62
C TRP A 87 -16.22 13.90 -13.41
N SER A 88 -15.30 13.68 -12.47
CA SER A 88 -14.07 14.48 -12.37
C SER A 88 -13.15 14.13 -13.57
N PRO A 89 -12.38 15.12 -14.08
CA PRO A 89 -12.15 16.46 -13.54
C PRO A 89 -13.10 17.55 -14.05
N VAL A 90 -13.99 17.27 -15.02
CA VAL A 90 -14.87 18.30 -15.62
C VAL A 90 -16.03 18.67 -14.69
N CYS A 91 -16.55 17.71 -13.92
CA CYS A 91 -17.56 17.90 -12.89
C CYS A 91 -18.85 18.55 -13.40
N LYS A 92 -19.49 17.96 -14.41
CA LYS A 92 -20.83 18.42 -14.88
C LYS A 92 -21.85 18.41 -13.72
N PRO A 93 -22.86 19.29 -13.75
CA PRO A 93 -23.94 19.32 -12.73
C PRO A 93 -24.58 17.96 -12.54
N LEU A 94 -24.81 17.56 -11.29
CA LEU A 94 -25.30 16.21 -10.94
C LEU A 94 -26.81 16.00 -11.22
N ASP A 95 -27.54 17.02 -11.54
CA ASP A 95 -28.90 16.94 -12.06
C ASP A 95 -28.94 16.52 -13.54
N GLU A 96 -27.84 16.75 -14.27
CA GLU A 96 -27.68 16.35 -15.68
C GLU A 96 -26.78 15.14 -15.86
N TYR A 97 -25.90 14.84 -14.88
CA TYR A 97 -24.87 13.80 -14.96
C TYR A 97 -25.13 12.70 -13.95
N LYS A 98 -25.29 11.47 -14.41
CA LYS A 98 -25.42 10.28 -13.55
C LYS A 98 -24.09 9.55 -13.49
N SER A 99 -23.75 9.06 -12.30
CA SER A 99 -22.53 8.26 -12.10
C SER A 99 -22.76 7.19 -11.05
N GLU A 100 -22.24 6.00 -11.31
CA GLU A 100 -22.09 4.90 -10.37
C GLU A 100 -20.67 4.39 -10.46
N CYS A 101 -20.02 4.17 -9.32
CA CYS A 101 -18.73 3.52 -9.25
C CYS A 101 -18.85 2.22 -8.44
N ARG A 102 -18.30 1.13 -8.97
CA ARG A 102 -18.20 -0.17 -8.32
C ARG A 102 -16.75 -0.50 -8.06
N HIS A 103 -16.36 -0.49 -6.80
CA HIS A 103 -15.06 -0.96 -6.37
C HIS A 103 -15.14 -2.46 -6.05
N GLY A 104 -14.50 -3.27 -6.87
CA GLY A 104 -14.38 -4.71 -6.65
C GLY A 104 -12.97 -5.09 -6.17
N THR A 105 -12.69 -6.38 -6.10
CA THR A 105 -11.40 -6.90 -5.68
C THR A 105 -10.36 -6.76 -6.80
N ALA A 106 -9.52 -5.73 -6.71
CA ALA A 106 -8.49 -5.33 -7.68
C ALA A 106 -9.01 -4.87 -9.06
N TYR A 107 -10.25 -4.44 -9.15
CA TYR A 107 -10.80 -3.74 -10.31
C TYR A 107 -11.80 -2.65 -9.87
N THR A 108 -12.06 -1.72 -10.77
CA THR A 108 -13.05 -0.65 -10.55
C THR A 108 -13.83 -0.43 -11.85
N VAL A 109 -15.14 -0.35 -11.75
CA VAL A 109 -16.02 -0.01 -12.87
C VAL A 109 -16.69 1.33 -12.59
N ILE A 110 -16.54 2.29 -13.50
CA ILE A 110 -17.23 3.58 -13.43
C ILE A 110 -18.21 3.66 -14.59
N THR A 111 -19.49 3.75 -14.27
CA THR A 111 -20.57 3.94 -15.24
C THR A 111 -21.05 5.37 -15.13
N SER A 112 -21.20 6.06 -16.26
CA SER A 112 -21.78 7.40 -16.29
C SER A 112 -22.72 7.59 -17.48
N GLU A 113 -23.63 8.55 -17.34
CA GLU A 113 -24.53 8.97 -18.40
C GLU A 113 -24.67 10.49 -18.41
N TYR A 114 -24.38 11.11 -19.54
CA TYR A 114 -24.57 12.53 -19.80
C TYR A 114 -25.09 12.74 -21.23
N LYS A 115 -26.17 13.52 -21.37
CA LYS A 115 -26.82 13.82 -22.65
C LYS A 115 -27.06 12.59 -23.53
N ASN A 116 -27.61 11.52 -22.96
CA ASN A 116 -27.90 10.24 -23.58
C ASN A 116 -26.67 9.47 -24.13
N ILE A 117 -25.46 9.85 -23.72
CA ILE A 117 -24.26 9.04 -23.94
C ILE A 117 -23.92 8.36 -22.62
N LYS A 118 -23.98 7.02 -22.62
CA LYS A 118 -23.54 6.18 -21.50
C LYS A 118 -22.10 5.75 -21.72
N THR A 119 -21.28 5.85 -20.70
CA THR A 119 -19.95 5.22 -20.65
C THR A 119 -19.89 4.21 -19.51
N GLU A 120 -19.21 3.10 -19.75
CA GLU A 120 -18.88 2.10 -18.72
C GLU A 120 -17.42 1.75 -18.88
N THR A 121 -16.59 2.18 -17.93
CA THR A 121 -15.14 1.98 -17.98
C THR A 121 -14.70 1.08 -16.86
N THR A 122 -14.06 -0.04 -17.23
CA THR A 122 -13.43 -0.99 -16.31
C THR A 122 -11.95 -0.70 -16.23
N TYR A 123 -11.47 -0.41 -15.01
CA TYR A 123 -10.05 -0.19 -14.70
C TYR A 123 -9.51 -1.39 -13.93
N TYR A 124 -8.41 -1.96 -14.40
CA TYR A 124 -7.77 -3.10 -13.72
C TYR A 124 -6.31 -3.26 -14.15
N VAL A 125 -5.58 -4.05 -13.38
CA VAL A 125 -4.22 -4.53 -13.71
C VAL A 125 -4.32 -6.04 -13.94
N PRO A 126 -3.97 -6.55 -15.13
CA PRO A 126 -3.92 -7.98 -15.36
C PRO A 126 -2.90 -8.66 -14.44
N ARG A 127 -3.14 -9.91 -14.09
CA ARG A 127 -2.23 -10.65 -13.23
C ARG A 127 -0.80 -10.72 -13.80
N ASN A 128 0.19 -10.45 -12.93
CA ASN A 128 1.62 -10.43 -13.26
C ASN A 128 1.99 -9.44 -14.38
N ALA A 129 1.16 -8.43 -14.65
CA ALA A 129 1.43 -7.41 -15.65
C ALA A 129 2.14 -6.20 -15.03
N LEU A 130 2.94 -5.48 -15.85
CA LEU A 130 3.47 -4.16 -15.51
C LEU A 130 2.76 -3.06 -16.31
N TYR A 131 1.45 -3.17 -16.42
CA TYR A 131 0.56 -2.21 -17.08
C TYR A 131 -0.86 -2.36 -16.55
N GLU A 132 -1.64 -1.32 -16.69
CA GLU A 132 -3.06 -1.27 -16.37
C GLU A 132 -3.89 -1.05 -17.63
N VAL A 133 -5.15 -1.44 -17.58
CA VAL A 133 -6.10 -1.39 -18.69
C VAL A 133 -7.31 -0.55 -18.28
N TRP A 134 -7.76 0.32 -19.18
CA TRP A 134 -9.00 1.10 -19.06
C TRP A 134 -9.89 0.74 -20.26
N ALA A 135 -10.76 -0.24 -20.07
CA ALA A 135 -11.68 -0.71 -21.11
C ALA A 135 -13.00 0.07 -21.02
N SER A 136 -13.25 0.94 -21.99
CA SER A 136 -14.40 1.85 -22.00
C SER A 136 -15.39 1.47 -23.11
N LYS A 137 -16.62 1.10 -22.70
CA LYS A 137 -17.78 0.89 -23.58
C LYS A 137 -18.59 2.16 -23.63
N ILE A 138 -18.80 2.72 -24.83
CA ILE A 138 -19.50 3.98 -25.07
C ILE A 138 -20.75 3.68 -25.88
N THR A 139 -21.93 3.98 -25.30
CA THR A 139 -23.23 3.68 -25.90
C THR A 139 -23.99 4.96 -26.20
N ASN A 140 -24.56 5.04 -27.40
CA ASN A 140 -25.45 6.11 -27.78
C ASN A 140 -26.91 5.73 -27.44
N ASN A 141 -27.45 6.27 -26.37
CA ASN A 141 -28.86 6.13 -25.98
C ASN A 141 -29.79 7.20 -26.60
N ASP A 142 -29.24 8.06 -27.50
CA ASP A 142 -30.02 9.06 -28.22
C ASP A 142 -30.79 8.42 -29.39
N THR A 143 -31.76 9.12 -29.92
CA THR A 143 -32.52 8.74 -31.10
C THR A 143 -31.89 9.11 -32.43
N LYS A 144 -30.74 9.82 -32.41
CA LYS A 144 -29.98 10.26 -33.56
C LYS A 144 -28.52 9.79 -33.47
N PRO A 145 -27.83 9.67 -34.61
CA PRO A 145 -26.38 9.42 -34.63
C PRO A 145 -25.62 10.52 -33.85
N ARG A 146 -24.58 10.12 -33.11
CA ARG A 146 -23.73 11.04 -32.37
C ARG A 146 -22.27 10.92 -32.84
N LYS A 147 -21.64 12.07 -33.01
CA LYS A 147 -20.21 12.16 -33.31
C LYS A 147 -19.47 12.57 -32.05
N LEU A 148 -18.52 11.78 -31.63
CA LEU A 148 -17.77 12.01 -30.39
C LEU A 148 -16.28 11.94 -30.66
N SER A 149 -15.53 12.85 -30.03
CA SER A 149 -14.08 12.72 -29.86
C SER A 149 -13.82 12.19 -28.45
N VAL A 150 -13.20 11.02 -28.35
CA VAL A 150 -12.89 10.35 -27.07
C VAL A 150 -11.38 10.42 -26.83
N THR A 151 -10.97 11.05 -25.73
CA THR A 151 -9.54 11.28 -25.43
C THR A 151 -9.17 10.67 -24.09
N GLY A 152 -8.33 9.64 -24.12
CA GLY A 152 -7.68 9.11 -22.91
C GLY A 152 -6.47 9.95 -22.55
N TYR A 153 -6.31 10.27 -21.27
CA TYR A 153 -5.28 11.16 -20.74
C TYR A 153 -4.65 10.62 -19.46
N CYS A 154 -3.32 10.70 -19.39
CA CYS A 154 -2.56 10.58 -18.14
C CYS A 154 -1.38 11.57 -18.13
N GLU A 155 -0.90 11.93 -16.94
CA GLU A 155 0.32 12.71 -16.79
C GLU A 155 1.46 11.80 -16.32
N PHE A 156 2.49 11.61 -17.17
CA PHE A 156 3.66 10.83 -16.80
C PHE A 156 4.53 11.59 -15.79
N VAL A 157 5.21 10.86 -14.91
CA VAL A 157 6.35 11.45 -14.18
C VAL A 157 7.55 11.59 -15.13
N ASN A 158 8.39 12.57 -14.89
CA ASN A 158 9.64 12.74 -15.63
C ASN A 158 10.76 11.90 -15.03
N ASP A 159 10.71 11.67 -13.71
CA ASP A 159 11.63 10.79 -12.99
C ASP A 159 10.85 9.70 -12.25
N ASN A 160 11.39 8.48 -12.18
CA ASN A 160 10.80 7.38 -11.42
C ASN A 160 10.78 7.66 -9.93
N ASN A 161 11.81 8.36 -9.44
CA ASN A 161 11.88 8.79 -8.07
C ASN A 161 10.91 9.94 -7.84
N TYR A 162 9.93 9.69 -6.99
CA TYR A 162 8.86 10.63 -6.70
C TYR A 162 9.38 11.98 -6.15
N GLU A 163 10.35 11.95 -5.26
CA GLU A 163 10.91 13.16 -4.67
C GLU A 163 11.64 13.99 -5.72
N GLN A 164 12.46 13.37 -6.55
CA GLN A 164 13.15 14.07 -7.64
C GLN A 164 12.15 14.66 -8.64
N ASP A 165 11.11 13.93 -8.99
CA ASP A 165 10.06 14.40 -9.90
C ASP A 165 9.31 15.64 -9.37
N GLN A 166 9.15 15.76 -8.05
CA GLN A 166 8.41 16.87 -7.44
C GLN A 166 9.30 18.07 -7.09
N VAL A 167 10.54 17.83 -6.67
CA VAL A 167 11.42 18.86 -6.07
C VAL A 167 12.44 19.39 -7.08
N ASN A 168 12.95 18.54 -7.99
CA ASN A 168 14.01 18.90 -8.92
C ASN A 168 13.53 19.09 -10.36
N LEU A 169 12.41 19.77 -10.56
CA LEU A 169 11.83 20.01 -11.89
C LEU A 169 12.84 20.59 -12.90
N GLN A 170 13.73 21.48 -12.48
CA GLN A 170 14.76 22.07 -13.33
C GLN A 170 15.68 21.05 -14.00
N TYR A 171 15.82 19.86 -13.42
CA TYR A 171 16.59 18.75 -14.02
C TYR A 171 15.67 17.75 -14.71
N THR A 172 14.56 17.38 -14.08
CA THR A 172 13.70 16.31 -14.57
C THR A 172 12.99 16.66 -15.87
N LEU A 173 12.71 17.95 -16.14
CA LEU A 173 12.16 18.41 -17.41
C LEU A 173 13.05 18.08 -18.62
N PHE A 174 14.36 17.95 -18.44
CA PHE A 174 15.31 17.73 -19.52
C PHE A 174 15.63 16.25 -19.79
N ILE A 175 15.22 15.34 -18.90
CA ILE A 175 15.64 13.93 -18.99
C ILE A 175 14.67 13.05 -19.77
N THR A 176 13.46 13.52 -20.06
CA THR A 176 12.44 12.74 -20.76
C THR A 176 11.97 13.39 -22.06
N ARG A 177 11.55 12.54 -22.99
CA ARG A 177 10.89 12.95 -24.22
C ARG A 177 9.75 11.98 -24.54
N THR A 178 8.71 12.52 -25.20
CA THR A 178 7.62 11.71 -25.73
C THR A 178 7.75 11.52 -27.23
N TYR A 179 7.27 10.38 -27.69
CA TYR A 179 7.24 9.99 -29.11
C TYR A 179 5.86 9.42 -29.42
N PHE A 180 5.31 9.77 -30.57
CA PHE A 180 4.10 9.13 -31.06
C PHE A 180 4.44 7.95 -31.96
N LYS A 181 3.81 6.81 -31.77
CA LYS A 181 4.03 5.54 -32.46
C LYS A 181 2.68 4.95 -32.87
N LYS A 182 2.23 5.20 -34.05
CA LYS A 182 0.99 4.67 -34.61
C LYS A 182 -0.26 4.83 -33.72
N ASN A 183 -0.31 4.12 -32.57
CA ASN A 183 -1.45 4.07 -31.66
C ASN A 183 -1.05 4.21 -30.17
N PHE A 184 0.16 4.70 -29.88
CA PHE A 184 0.58 4.99 -28.50
C PHE A 184 1.57 6.16 -28.42
N ILE A 185 1.53 6.85 -27.28
CA ILE A 185 2.57 7.76 -26.83
C ILE A 185 3.57 6.95 -26.00
N LEU A 186 4.85 7.09 -26.32
CA LEU A 186 5.95 6.48 -25.60
C LEU A 186 6.79 7.59 -24.96
N GLN A 187 7.02 7.51 -23.66
CA GLN A 187 7.96 8.35 -22.95
C GLN A 187 9.28 7.60 -22.76
N LYS A 188 10.39 8.22 -23.17
CA LYS A 188 11.74 7.70 -22.97
C LYS A 188 12.58 8.70 -22.19
N GLN A 189 13.49 8.20 -21.37
CA GLN A 189 14.58 9.02 -20.83
C GLN A 189 15.64 9.23 -21.92
N ASN A 190 16.37 10.35 -21.84
CA ASN A 190 17.48 10.60 -22.76
C ASN A 190 18.62 9.61 -22.52
N GLU A 191 19.61 9.54 -23.46
CA GLU A 191 20.62 8.48 -23.49
C GLU A 191 21.51 8.41 -22.23
N ILE A 192 21.73 9.53 -21.56
CA ILE A 192 22.56 9.59 -20.33
C ILE A 192 21.90 8.83 -19.18
N PHE A 193 20.56 8.86 -19.12
CA PHE A 193 19.73 8.20 -18.11
C PHE A 193 19.03 6.95 -18.67
N LYS A 194 19.47 6.45 -19.81
CA LYS A 194 18.79 5.38 -20.55
C LYS A 194 18.69 4.10 -19.73
N ASN A 195 17.46 3.81 -19.34
CA ASN A 195 17.07 2.51 -18.84
C ASN A 195 15.81 2.07 -19.60
N PRO A 196 15.92 1.09 -20.55
CA PRO A 196 14.76 0.66 -21.34
C PRO A 196 13.61 0.10 -20.49
N ASN A 197 13.90 -0.33 -19.25
CA ASN A 197 12.86 -0.75 -18.32
C ASN A 197 12.05 0.42 -17.74
N ASN A 198 12.49 1.66 -17.95
CA ASN A 198 11.81 2.87 -17.50
C ASN A 198 11.01 3.57 -18.63
N GLU A 199 10.89 2.96 -19.80
CA GLU A 199 10.03 3.47 -20.86
C GLU A 199 8.55 3.31 -20.45
N ARG A 200 7.79 4.41 -20.49
CA ARG A 200 6.37 4.45 -20.15
C ARG A 200 5.55 4.68 -21.40
N PHE A 201 4.37 4.12 -21.44
CA PHE A 201 3.49 4.28 -22.60
C PHE A 201 2.03 4.43 -22.19
N LEU A 202 1.29 5.17 -22.99
CA LEU A 202 -0.16 5.12 -23.07
C LEU A 202 -0.52 4.74 -24.51
N GLY A 203 -1.25 3.64 -24.67
CA GLY A 203 -1.68 3.14 -25.96
C GLY A 203 -3.19 3.01 -26.05
N VAL A 204 -3.70 2.88 -27.27
CA VAL A 204 -5.12 2.62 -27.55
C VAL A 204 -5.28 1.43 -28.48
N ALA A 205 -6.27 0.59 -28.18
CA ALA A 205 -6.73 -0.53 -29.01
C ALA A 205 -8.22 -0.39 -29.30
N LYS A 206 -8.71 -1.10 -30.31
CA LYS A 206 -10.09 -1.08 -30.84
C LYS A 206 -10.57 0.27 -31.38
N ALA A 207 -9.65 1.22 -31.56
CA ALA A 207 -9.96 2.50 -32.18
C ALA A 207 -8.71 3.07 -32.86
N GLU A 208 -8.91 3.82 -33.93
CA GLU A 208 -7.84 4.57 -34.60
C GLU A 208 -7.57 5.88 -33.85
N VAL A 209 -6.30 6.27 -33.79
CA VAL A 209 -5.90 7.56 -33.23
C VAL A 209 -6.08 8.65 -34.28
N SER A 210 -6.98 9.59 -34.02
CA SER A 210 -7.23 10.76 -34.88
C SER A 210 -6.34 11.96 -34.54
N ALA A 211 -5.97 12.09 -33.23
CA ALA A 211 -5.09 13.16 -32.75
C ALA A 211 -4.37 12.73 -31.46
N TYR A 212 -3.26 13.38 -31.15
CA TYR A 212 -2.47 13.07 -29.97
C TYR A 212 -1.78 14.31 -29.39
N CYS A 213 -1.34 14.20 -28.12
CA CYS A 213 -0.46 15.16 -27.47
C CYS A 213 0.41 14.44 -26.40
N GLY A 214 1.71 14.69 -26.43
CA GLY A 214 2.69 14.18 -25.47
C GLY A 214 3.25 15.27 -24.55
N ASP A 215 2.82 16.51 -24.74
CA ASP A 215 3.24 17.69 -23.96
C ASP A 215 2.11 18.14 -23.03
N ARG A 216 2.36 18.07 -21.72
CA ARG A 216 1.36 18.40 -20.71
C ARG A 216 0.93 19.86 -20.76
N ASP A 217 1.88 20.77 -21.00
CA ASP A 217 1.60 22.21 -20.95
C ASP A 217 0.80 22.66 -22.18
N SER A 218 1.03 22.02 -23.34
CA SER A 218 0.19 22.17 -24.54
C SER A 218 -1.22 21.58 -24.35
N PHE A 219 -1.32 20.44 -23.68
CA PHE A 219 -2.62 19.80 -23.42
C PHE A 219 -3.46 20.61 -22.43
N VAL A 220 -2.91 20.96 -21.27
CA VAL A 220 -3.65 21.68 -20.20
C VAL A 220 -3.85 23.14 -20.60
N GLY A 221 -2.82 23.81 -21.08
CA GLY A 221 -2.81 25.24 -21.38
C GLY A 221 -2.46 26.13 -20.19
N ALA A 222 -1.86 27.28 -20.47
CA ALA A 222 -1.51 28.25 -19.43
C ALA A 222 -2.77 28.78 -18.71
N TYR A 223 -2.71 28.84 -17.39
CA TYR A 223 -3.80 29.30 -16.49
C TYR A 223 -5.07 28.43 -16.55
N ARG A 224 -4.96 27.19 -17.05
CA ARG A 224 -6.06 26.23 -17.08
C ARG A 224 -5.78 25.02 -16.18
N GLY A 225 -6.77 24.15 -16.02
CA GLY A 225 -6.66 22.90 -15.28
C GLY A 225 -7.23 21.72 -16.05
N TYR A 226 -7.28 20.57 -15.38
CA TYR A 226 -7.84 19.35 -15.97
C TYR A 226 -9.35 19.44 -16.22
N ALA A 227 -10.06 20.37 -15.57
CA ALA A 227 -11.49 20.60 -15.78
C ALA A 227 -11.78 21.29 -17.14
N ASN A 228 -10.82 22.07 -17.63
CA ASN A 228 -10.96 22.86 -18.87
C ASN A 228 -9.67 22.86 -19.70
N PRO A 229 -9.14 21.67 -20.07
CA PRO A 229 -7.87 21.60 -20.79
C PRO A 229 -8.00 22.13 -22.21
N LYS A 230 -6.98 22.90 -22.59
CA LYS A 230 -6.91 23.53 -23.93
C LYS A 230 -7.01 22.49 -25.06
N GLY A 231 -6.32 21.36 -24.88
CA GLY A 231 -6.33 20.29 -25.88
C GLY A 231 -7.71 19.68 -26.16
N ILE A 232 -8.61 19.69 -25.17
CA ILE A 232 -10.00 19.24 -25.37
C ILE A 232 -10.84 20.35 -26.03
N GLU A 233 -10.70 21.60 -25.59
CA GLU A 233 -11.48 22.69 -26.13
C GLU A 233 -11.09 23.05 -27.58
N GLU A 234 -9.77 23.17 -27.84
CA GLU A 234 -9.23 23.64 -29.11
C GLU A 234 -8.75 22.50 -30.06
N GLY A 235 -8.73 21.25 -29.56
CA GLY A 235 -8.22 20.06 -30.26
C GLY A 235 -6.72 19.83 -30.05
N LEU A 236 -6.31 18.56 -30.13
CA LEU A 236 -4.92 18.12 -30.03
C LEU A 236 -4.17 18.43 -31.34
N LYS A 237 -2.94 18.97 -31.23
CA LYS A 237 -2.16 19.45 -32.40
C LYS A 237 -0.93 18.60 -32.71
N GLY A 238 -0.75 17.45 -32.03
CA GLY A 238 0.40 16.57 -32.22
C GLY A 238 1.66 17.04 -31.47
N ASP A 239 1.52 17.93 -30.49
CA ASP A 239 2.66 18.43 -29.71
C ASP A 239 3.28 17.29 -28.90
N LEU A 240 4.60 17.20 -28.91
CA LEU A 240 5.39 16.26 -28.12
C LEU A 240 6.28 17.03 -27.16
N ASN A 241 6.54 16.48 -25.97
CA ASN A 241 7.32 17.21 -25.00
C ASN A 241 8.79 17.34 -25.41
N TYR A 242 9.31 18.52 -25.17
CA TYR A 242 10.70 18.87 -25.31
C TYR A 242 11.05 19.89 -24.22
N ASN A 243 11.72 19.43 -23.16
CA ASN A 243 12.04 20.26 -21.98
C ASN A 243 10.79 20.78 -21.22
N THR A 244 9.70 20.02 -21.24
CA THR A 244 8.44 20.32 -20.57
C THR A 244 7.94 19.08 -19.83
N ASN A 245 6.81 19.18 -19.14
CA ASN A 245 6.20 18.02 -18.51
C ASN A 245 5.56 17.10 -19.55
N SER A 246 5.73 15.80 -19.35
CA SER A 246 5.22 14.76 -20.23
C SER A 246 3.78 14.37 -19.91
N CYS A 247 2.98 14.10 -20.94
CA CYS A 247 1.69 13.43 -20.79
C CYS A 247 1.48 12.40 -21.90
N GLY A 248 0.46 11.58 -21.75
CA GLY A 248 -0.12 10.77 -22.79
C GLY A 248 -1.55 11.24 -23.02
N ALA A 249 -1.85 11.77 -24.21
CA ALA A 249 -3.19 12.10 -24.65
C ALA A 249 -3.42 11.50 -26.04
N LEU A 250 -4.40 10.60 -26.15
CA LEU A 250 -4.76 9.92 -27.40
C LEU A 250 -6.24 10.07 -27.67
N GLN A 251 -6.59 10.70 -28.79
CA GLN A 251 -7.94 10.93 -29.25
C GLN A 251 -8.34 9.95 -30.33
N SER A 252 -9.57 9.44 -30.23
CA SER A 252 -10.23 8.67 -31.29
C SER A 252 -11.57 9.31 -31.60
N ASP A 253 -11.83 9.59 -32.86
CA ASP A 253 -13.10 10.13 -33.33
C ASP A 253 -14.02 8.98 -33.73
N ILE A 254 -15.21 8.93 -33.17
CA ILE A 254 -16.18 7.86 -33.39
C ILE A 254 -17.54 8.43 -33.79
N VAL A 255 -18.27 7.64 -34.56
CA VAL A 255 -19.69 7.88 -34.86
C VAL A 255 -20.47 6.71 -34.31
N LEU A 256 -21.50 6.98 -33.49
CA LEU A 256 -22.38 5.99 -32.89
C LEU A 256 -23.80 6.18 -33.44
N GLN A 257 -24.36 5.11 -34.04
CA GLN A 257 -25.78 5.08 -34.37
C GLN A 257 -26.64 4.96 -33.11
N PRO A 258 -27.95 5.27 -33.18
CA PRO A 258 -28.86 5.03 -32.04
C PRO A 258 -28.77 3.58 -31.54
N GLY A 259 -28.54 3.40 -30.25
CA GLY A 259 -28.38 2.09 -29.60
C GLY A 259 -27.01 1.42 -29.83
N GLU A 260 -26.12 2.00 -30.63
CA GLU A 260 -24.80 1.42 -30.88
C GLU A 260 -23.85 1.62 -29.69
N THR A 261 -23.07 0.58 -29.41
CA THR A 261 -21.97 0.59 -28.44
C THR A 261 -20.65 0.36 -29.16
N LYS A 262 -19.63 1.17 -28.86
CA LYS A 262 -18.24 0.96 -29.26
C LYS A 262 -17.35 0.82 -28.02
N GLU A 263 -16.36 -0.05 -28.14
CA GLU A 263 -15.34 -0.24 -27.11
C GLU A 263 -14.04 0.43 -27.54
N ILE A 264 -13.43 1.20 -26.63
CA ILE A 264 -12.09 1.78 -26.76
C ILE A 264 -11.29 1.33 -25.55
N ILE A 265 -10.10 0.77 -25.76
CA ILE A 265 -9.27 0.25 -24.67
C ILE A 265 -7.98 1.05 -24.62
N TYR A 266 -7.75 1.74 -23.50
CA TYR A 266 -6.48 2.37 -23.19
C TYR A 266 -5.62 1.43 -22.35
N VAL A 267 -4.31 1.40 -22.64
CA VAL A 267 -3.32 0.60 -21.92
C VAL A 267 -2.18 1.52 -21.48
N LEU A 268 -1.98 1.60 -20.17
CA LEU A 268 -0.93 2.42 -19.55
C LEU A 268 0.07 1.52 -18.84
N GLY A 269 1.36 1.70 -19.08
CA GLY A 269 2.34 0.86 -18.41
C GLY A 269 3.78 1.31 -18.55
N GLN A 270 4.68 0.45 -18.07
CA GLN A 270 6.12 0.64 -18.12
C GLN A 270 6.77 -0.58 -18.78
N ARG A 271 7.06 -0.48 -20.08
CA ARG A 271 7.68 -1.53 -20.91
C ARG A 271 8.44 -0.91 -22.09
N PRO A 272 9.48 -1.59 -22.60
CA PRO A 272 10.12 -1.19 -23.86
C PRO A 272 9.14 -1.12 -25.02
N GLU A 273 9.45 -0.26 -26.00
CA GLU A 273 8.60 0.05 -27.16
C GLU A 273 8.01 -1.19 -27.87
N ALA A 274 8.86 -2.20 -28.14
CA ALA A 274 8.42 -3.42 -28.83
C ALA A 274 7.38 -4.21 -28.01
N VAL A 275 7.61 -4.34 -26.70
CA VAL A 275 6.72 -5.06 -25.79
C VAL A 275 5.42 -4.27 -25.58
N ALA A 276 5.48 -2.94 -25.51
CA ALA A 276 4.29 -2.09 -25.43
C ALA A 276 3.39 -2.29 -26.66
N ALA A 277 3.97 -2.33 -27.86
CA ALA A 277 3.23 -2.58 -29.09
C ALA A 277 2.53 -3.95 -29.11
N GLU A 278 3.19 -5.01 -28.62
CA GLU A 278 2.62 -6.35 -28.51
C GLU A 278 1.46 -6.39 -27.49
N ILE A 279 1.62 -5.72 -26.34
CA ILE A 279 0.58 -5.61 -25.31
C ILE A 279 -0.66 -4.92 -25.88
N ILE A 280 -0.49 -3.78 -26.57
CA ILE A 280 -1.62 -3.05 -27.16
C ILE A 280 -2.33 -3.91 -28.21
N ALA A 281 -1.57 -4.60 -29.08
CA ALA A 281 -2.11 -5.49 -30.11
C ALA A 281 -2.90 -6.69 -29.52
N LYS A 282 -2.60 -7.12 -28.30
CA LYS A 282 -3.38 -8.16 -27.59
C LYS A 282 -4.85 -7.75 -27.45
N TYR A 283 -5.10 -6.48 -27.12
CA TYR A 283 -6.45 -5.94 -26.87
C TYR A 283 -7.26 -5.61 -28.13
N GLU A 284 -6.72 -5.80 -29.31
CA GLU A 284 -7.52 -5.80 -30.56
C GLU A 284 -8.44 -7.04 -30.65
N LYS A 285 -8.17 -8.07 -29.86
CA LYS A 285 -8.96 -9.31 -29.83
C LYS A 285 -10.13 -9.15 -28.86
N ASP A 286 -11.29 -9.70 -29.26
CA ASP A 286 -12.46 -9.75 -28.38
C ASP A 286 -12.28 -10.76 -27.25
N GLY A 287 -12.94 -10.50 -26.11
CA GLY A 287 -12.99 -11.40 -24.96
C GLY A 287 -11.74 -11.37 -24.04
N VAL A 288 -10.70 -10.61 -24.39
CA VAL A 288 -9.48 -10.53 -23.56
C VAL A 288 -9.76 -9.86 -22.22
N VAL A 289 -10.48 -8.76 -22.21
CA VAL A 289 -10.83 -8.02 -20.98
C VAL A 289 -11.68 -8.88 -20.06
N GLU A 290 -12.70 -9.51 -20.60
CA GLU A 290 -13.60 -10.39 -19.84
C GLU A 290 -12.85 -11.60 -19.23
N ALA A 291 -11.93 -12.20 -19.97
CA ALA A 291 -11.12 -13.32 -19.49
C ALA A 291 -10.17 -12.88 -18.35
N GLU A 292 -9.52 -11.73 -18.48
CA GLU A 292 -8.61 -11.21 -17.46
C GLU A 292 -9.36 -10.78 -16.18
N ILE A 293 -10.54 -10.18 -16.30
CA ILE A 293 -11.40 -9.87 -15.14
C ILE A 293 -11.88 -11.14 -14.45
N ALA A 294 -12.23 -12.17 -15.21
CA ALA A 294 -12.61 -13.48 -14.64
C ALA A 294 -11.44 -14.10 -13.87
N GLU A 295 -10.22 -14.07 -14.41
CA GLU A 295 -9.00 -14.53 -13.73
C GLU A 295 -8.73 -13.76 -12.44
N LEU A 296 -8.87 -12.42 -12.45
CA LEU A 296 -8.73 -11.59 -11.24
C LEU A 296 -9.76 -11.96 -10.17
N LYS A 297 -11.02 -12.07 -10.56
CA LYS A 297 -12.09 -12.48 -9.63
C LYS A 297 -11.82 -13.84 -9.03
N GLU A 298 -11.46 -14.83 -9.82
CA GLU A 298 -11.13 -16.18 -9.34
C GLU A 298 -9.96 -16.15 -8.34
N PHE A 299 -8.89 -15.43 -8.67
CA PHE A 299 -7.73 -15.31 -7.79
C PHE A 299 -8.09 -14.73 -6.42
N TRP A 300 -8.84 -13.64 -6.38
CA TRP A 300 -9.19 -12.99 -5.13
C TRP A 300 -10.29 -13.73 -4.37
N HIS A 301 -11.35 -14.12 -5.08
CA HIS A 301 -12.50 -14.77 -4.45
C HIS A 301 -12.15 -16.14 -3.88
N SER A 302 -11.25 -16.91 -4.50
CA SER A 302 -10.78 -18.19 -3.93
C SER A 302 -10.07 -18.01 -2.59
N LYS A 303 -9.29 -16.91 -2.42
CA LYS A 303 -8.63 -16.61 -1.15
C LYS A 303 -9.62 -16.14 -0.08
N LEU A 304 -10.55 -15.25 -0.46
CA LEU A 304 -11.59 -14.77 0.46
C LEU A 304 -12.49 -15.91 0.96
N ALA A 305 -12.71 -16.92 0.14
CA ALA A 305 -13.55 -18.08 0.49
C ALA A 305 -12.98 -18.98 1.61
N ASN A 306 -11.69 -18.82 1.95
CA ASN A 306 -11.06 -19.59 3.03
C ASN A 306 -11.59 -19.20 4.43
N LEU A 307 -12.23 -18.05 4.57
CA LEU A 307 -12.99 -17.66 5.75
C LEU A 307 -14.35 -17.13 5.31
N SER A 308 -15.43 -17.76 5.73
CA SER A 308 -16.79 -17.34 5.41
C SER A 308 -17.70 -17.46 6.63
N VAL A 309 -18.48 -16.42 6.86
CA VAL A 309 -19.51 -16.40 7.89
C VAL A 309 -20.87 -16.12 7.26
N ASN A 310 -21.92 -16.67 7.86
CA ASN A 310 -23.31 -16.41 7.48
C ASN A 310 -24.12 -16.17 8.75
N THR A 311 -24.30 -14.89 9.08
CA THR A 311 -25.04 -14.43 10.26
C THR A 311 -26.30 -13.68 9.82
N PRO A 312 -27.24 -13.39 10.74
CA PRO A 312 -28.40 -12.54 10.43
C PRO A 312 -28.04 -11.10 10.05
N ASP A 313 -26.81 -10.64 10.36
CA ASP A 313 -26.34 -9.28 10.06
C ASP A 313 -25.60 -9.28 8.71
N ALA A 314 -26.24 -8.72 7.69
CA ALA A 314 -25.70 -8.65 6.33
C ALA A 314 -24.44 -7.76 6.23
N ASP A 315 -24.37 -6.67 6.99
CA ASP A 315 -23.22 -5.76 6.96
C ASP A 315 -22.00 -6.42 7.62
N PHE A 316 -22.22 -7.15 8.73
CA PHE A 316 -21.18 -7.96 9.34
C PHE A 316 -20.65 -9.04 8.38
N ASN A 317 -21.55 -9.73 7.67
CA ASN A 317 -21.15 -10.73 6.67
C ASN A 317 -20.30 -10.09 5.55
N ASN A 318 -20.69 -8.92 5.03
CA ASN A 318 -19.91 -8.18 4.02
C ASN A 318 -18.52 -7.81 4.53
N MET A 319 -18.43 -7.29 5.75
CA MET A 319 -17.15 -6.90 6.33
C MET A 319 -16.22 -8.09 6.51
N ILE A 320 -16.70 -9.21 7.06
CA ILE A 320 -15.85 -10.38 7.33
C ILE A 320 -15.51 -11.13 6.03
N ASN A 321 -16.50 -11.39 5.18
CA ASN A 321 -16.31 -12.25 3.99
C ASN A 321 -15.55 -11.55 2.87
N VAL A 322 -15.50 -10.21 2.85
CA VAL A 322 -14.88 -9.45 1.76
C VAL A 322 -13.92 -8.39 2.27
N TRP A 323 -14.43 -7.34 2.93
CA TRP A 323 -13.70 -6.08 3.04
C TRP A 323 -12.58 -6.10 4.07
N ASN A 324 -12.76 -6.72 5.24
CA ASN A 324 -11.67 -6.87 6.21
C ASN A 324 -10.55 -7.72 5.63
N ALA A 325 -10.89 -8.84 5.02
CA ALA A 325 -9.92 -9.75 4.39
C ALA A 325 -9.19 -9.05 3.23
N TYR A 326 -9.93 -8.37 2.36
CA TYR A 326 -9.34 -7.63 1.23
C TYR A 326 -8.42 -6.50 1.71
N ASN A 327 -8.83 -5.72 2.71
CA ASN A 327 -7.99 -4.68 3.31
C ASN A 327 -6.72 -5.25 3.97
N CYS A 328 -6.80 -6.42 4.61
CA CYS A 328 -5.62 -7.11 5.13
C CYS A 328 -4.65 -7.49 3.99
N PHE A 329 -5.15 -7.99 2.86
CA PHE A 329 -4.30 -8.26 1.68
C PHE A 329 -3.67 -6.98 1.12
N ILE A 330 -4.42 -5.89 1.00
CA ILE A 330 -3.89 -4.60 0.53
C ILE A 330 -2.75 -4.12 1.45
N THR A 331 -2.97 -4.17 2.76
CA THR A 331 -1.95 -3.80 3.75
C THR A 331 -0.73 -4.72 3.66
N PHE A 332 -0.94 -6.02 3.54
CA PHE A 332 0.12 -7.02 3.37
C PHE A 332 0.95 -6.77 2.11
N ILE A 333 0.33 -6.49 0.97
CA ILE A 333 1.01 -6.30 -0.31
C ILE A 333 1.84 -5.01 -0.33
N TRP A 334 1.27 -3.88 0.11
CA TRP A 334 1.91 -2.57 -0.02
C TRP A 334 2.36 -1.94 1.30
N SER A 335 2.22 -2.63 2.42
CA SER A 335 2.71 -2.19 3.75
C SER A 335 2.44 -0.72 4.04
N ARG A 336 1.20 -0.24 3.75
CA ARG A 336 0.80 1.15 4.00
C ARG A 336 1.59 2.19 3.18
N ALA A 337 2.45 1.76 2.26
CA ALA A 337 3.34 2.66 1.51
C ALA A 337 2.62 3.42 0.39
N ALA A 338 1.39 3.05 0.06
CA ALA A 338 0.63 3.62 -1.05
C ALA A 338 -0.79 4.01 -0.63
N SER A 339 -1.06 5.31 -0.59
CA SER A 339 -2.38 5.92 -0.35
C SER A 339 -2.36 7.37 -0.86
N PHE A 340 -3.46 8.10 -0.70
CA PHE A 340 -3.47 9.53 -0.97
C PHE A 340 -2.74 10.35 0.09
N GLN A 341 -2.60 9.85 1.33
CA GLN A 341 -1.85 10.50 2.41
C GLN A 341 -0.37 10.09 2.41
N TYR A 342 -0.08 8.80 2.30
CA TYR A 342 1.30 8.30 2.30
C TYR A 342 2.03 8.53 0.97
N CYS A 343 1.31 8.80 -0.11
CA CYS A 343 1.82 9.21 -1.43
C CYS A 343 2.91 8.32 -2.03
N GLY A 344 3.16 7.14 -1.47
CA GLY A 344 4.21 6.22 -1.93
C GLY A 344 5.64 6.72 -1.73
N LEU A 345 5.92 7.46 -0.66
CA LEU A 345 7.27 8.01 -0.41
C LEU A 345 8.28 6.99 0.12
N ARG A 346 7.86 5.83 0.61
CA ARG A 346 8.75 4.80 1.15
C ARG A 346 9.21 3.83 0.06
N ASN A 347 10.50 3.48 0.10
CA ASN A 347 11.12 2.50 -0.80
C ASN A 347 11.32 1.16 -0.10
N GLY A 348 10.32 0.66 0.62
CA GLY A 348 10.43 -0.60 1.33
C GLY A 348 9.35 -0.82 2.37
N TYR A 349 9.54 -1.89 3.12
CA TYR A 349 8.67 -2.35 4.19
C TYR A 349 9.21 -1.90 5.55
N GLY A 350 8.37 -1.30 6.40
CA GLY A 350 8.67 -1.19 7.83
C GLY A 350 8.73 -2.60 8.43
N TYR A 351 9.80 -2.93 9.14
CA TYR A 351 9.99 -4.30 9.64
C TYR A 351 8.81 -4.77 10.49
N ARG A 352 8.58 -4.12 11.62
CA ARG A 352 7.50 -4.49 12.55
C ARG A 352 6.10 -4.35 11.93
N ASP A 353 5.92 -3.32 11.09
CA ASP A 353 4.64 -3.10 10.40
C ASP A 353 4.28 -4.31 9.54
N THR A 354 5.20 -4.73 8.68
CA THR A 354 4.98 -5.86 7.77
C THR A 354 4.83 -7.18 8.51
N VAL A 355 5.66 -7.42 9.54
CA VAL A 355 5.53 -8.64 10.36
C VAL A 355 4.16 -8.72 11.04
N GLN A 356 3.61 -7.60 11.50
CA GLN A 356 2.24 -7.56 12.04
C GLN A 356 1.18 -7.77 10.95
N ASP A 357 1.34 -7.10 9.79
CA ASP A 357 0.38 -7.16 8.68
C ASP A 357 0.20 -8.59 8.13
N ILE A 358 1.27 -9.39 8.13
CA ILE A 358 1.21 -10.81 7.76
C ILE A 358 0.15 -11.57 8.55
N GLN A 359 -0.05 -11.25 9.83
CA GLN A 359 -1.01 -11.94 10.69
C GLN A 359 -2.46 -11.83 10.17
N GLY A 360 -2.77 -10.77 9.41
CA GLY A 360 -4.10 -10.54 8.86
C GLY A 360 -4.48 -11.48 7.72
N ILE A 361 -3.51 -12.18 7.10
CA ILE A 361 -3.75 -13.05 5.94
C ILE A 361 -3.36 -14.52 6.15
N ILE A 362 -2.80 -14.89 7.29
CA ILE A 362 -2.31 -16.26 7.54
C ILE A 362 -3.40 -17.30 7.29
N HIS A 363 -4.60 -17.07 7.79
CA HIS A 363 -5.75 -17.99 7.62
C HIS A 363 -6.37 -17.95 6.22
N LEU A 364 -6.05 -16.93 5.41
CA LEU A 364 -6.57 -16.77 4.05
C LEU A 364 -5.60 -17.30 2.98
N ALA A 365 -4.30 -17.11 3.20
CA ALA A 365 -3.25 -17.46 2.23
C ALA A 365 -1.93 -17.81 2.95
N PRO A 366 -1.86 -18.95 3.65
CA PRO A 366 -0.69 -19.33 4.47
C PRO A 366 0.61 -19.41 3.66
N GLU A 367 0.55 -19.77 2.38
CA GLU A 367 1.74 -19.86 1.50
C GLU A 367 2.30 -18.47 1.19
N MET A 368 1.43 -17.45 1.03
CA MET A 368 1.86 -16.07 0.85
C MET A 368 2.44 -15.52 2.16
N ALA A 369 1.80 -15.82 3.28
CA ALA A 369 2.26 -15.45 4.60
C ALA A 369 3.66 -16.03 4.89
N LYS A 370 3.88 -17.32 4.62
CA LYS A 370 5.19 -17.99 4.77
C LYS A 370 6.30 -17.27 4.01
N LYS A 371 6.10 -17.01 2.73
CA LYS A 371 7.09 -16.32 1.90
C LYS A 371 7.46 -14.94 2.43
N GLN A 372 6.48 -14.21 2.95
CA GLN A 372 6.73 -12.89 3.52
C GLN A 372 7.43 -12.99 4.88
N ILE A 373 7.12 -14.01 5.69
CA ILE A 373 7.87 -14.30 6.94
C ILE A 373 9.33 -14.61 6.61
N GLU A 374 9.60 -15.48 5.62
CA GLU A 374 10.96 -15.79 5.16
C GLU A 374 11.70 -14.53 4.70
N PHE A 375 11.04 -13.66 3.93
CA PHE A 375 11.59 -12.39 3.50
C PHE A 375 11.92 -11.47 4.68
N MET A 376 11.05 -11.36 5.68
CA MET A 376 11.28 -10.52 6.87
C MET A 376 12.35 -11.12 7.78
N LEU A 377 12.45 -12.44 7.90
CA LEU A 377 13.55 -13.12 8.60
C LEU A 377 14.91 -12.84 7.91
N SER A 378 14.94 -12.83 6.58
CA SER A 378 16.14 -12.50 5.83
C SER A 378 16.63 -11.05 6.02
N ALA A 379 15.77 -10.19 6.57
CA ALA A 379 16.09 -8.81 6.97
C ALA A 379 16.43 -8.67 8.46
N GLN A 380 16.55 -9.75 9.20
CA GLN A 380 17.08 -9.75 10.55
C GLN A 380 18.62 -9.76 10.49
N VAL A 381 19.25 -8.91 11.28
CA VAL A 381 20.72 -8.82 11.39
C VAL A 381 21.23 -9.92 12.31
N THR A 382 22.49 -10.37 12.12
CA THR A 382 23.12 -11.43 12.92
C THR A 382 23.14 -11.18 14.43
N ASN A 383 23.04 -9.92 14.86
CA ASN A 383 22.87 -9.56 16.27
C ASN A 383 21.45 -9.78 16.82
N GLY A 384 20.52 -10.16 15.97
CA GLY A 384 19.11 -10.41 16.34
C GLY A 384 18.14 -9.26 16.13
N ALA A 385 18.60 -8.06 15.79
CA ALA A 385 17.74 -6.91 15.47
C ALA A 385 17.08 -7.04 14.08
N GLY A 386 15.90 -6.45 13.90
CA GLY A 386 15.34 -6.24 12.57
C GLY A 386 15.86 -4.95 11.94
N LEU A 387 16.06 -4.94 10.61
CA LEU A 387 16.32 -3.71 9.88
C LEU A 387 15.09 -2.78 9.96
N PRO A 388 15.20 -1.53 10.41
CA PRO A 388 14.04 -0.65 10.59
C PRO A 388 13.23 -0.41 9.30
N LEU A 389 13.88 -0.50 8.15
CA LEU A 389 13.27 -0.46 6.82
C LEU A 389 13.88 -1.56 5.95
N VAL A 390 13.07 -2.42 5.37
CA VAL A 390 13.48 -3.47 4.44
C VAL A 390 13.18 -3.01 3.03
N LYS A 391 14.20 -2.75 2.22
CA LYS A 391 14.02 -2.25 0.84
C LYS A 391 13.31 -3.28 -0.03
N TYR A 392 12.57 -2.84 -1.05
CA TYR A 392 11.92 -3.74 -2.01
C TYR A 392 12.91 -4.62 -2.80
N ASP A 393 14.15 -4.16 -2.94
CA ASP A 393 15.25 -4.87 -3.57
C ASP A 393 16.26 -5.43 -2.57
N HIS A 394 15.83 -5.63 -1.31
CA HIS A 394 16.63 -6.21 -0.24
C HIS A 394 17.36 -7.50 -0.69
N LYS A 395 18.63 -7.58 -0.35
CA LYS A 395 19.49 -8.72 -0.64
C LYS A 395 20.09 -9.26 0.64
N ALA A 396 19.56 -10.38 1.09
CA ALA A 396 20.06 -11.08 2.27
C ALA A 396 21.57 -11.34 2.17
N GLY A 397 22.28 -11.18 3.25
CA GLY A 397 23.74 -11.36 3.35
C GLY A 397 24.59 -10.20 2.81
N GLN A 398 23.97 -9.14 2.28
CA GLN A 398 24.67 -8.03 1.63
C GLN A 398 24.31 -6.65 2.21
N GLU A 399 23.42 -6.59 3.20
CA GLU A 399 22.97 -5.32 3.74
C GLU A 399 23.98 -4.74 4.75
N ASN A 400 24.15 -3.43 4.71
CA ASN A 400 24.79 -2.71 5.79
C ASN A 400 23.75 -2.54 6.92
N HIS A 401 24.13 -2.89 8.13
CA HIS A 401 23.22 -2.72 9.27
C HIS A 401 23.40 -1.34 9.93
N PRO A 402 22.37 -0.82 10.61
CA PRO A 402 22.49 0.42 11.38
C PRO A 402 23.54 0.30 12.48
N ASP A 403 24.29 1.39 12.67
CA ASP A 403 25.18 1.56 13.81
C ASP A 403 24.69 2.73 14.64
N GLU A 404 24.35 2.48 15.91
CA GLU A 404 23.90 3.50 16.83
C GLU A 404 24.95 4.57 17.14
N ASN A 405 26.22 4.24 16.98
CA ASN A 405 27.32 5.15 17.23
C ASN A 405 27.75 5.96 15.99
N ASP A 406 27.35 5.54 14.80
CA ASP A 406 27.62 6.25 13.54
C ASP A 406 26.37 6.43 12.68
N PRO A 407 25.66 7.57 12.83
CA PRO A 407 24.50 7.87 11.99
C PRO A 407 24.84 8.11 10.51
N ASN A 408 26.12 8.13 10.15
CA ASN A 408 26.58 8.31 8.77
C ASN A 408 26.86 6.99 8.04
N THR A 409 26.49 5.85 8.61
CA THR A 409 26.56 4.57 7.91
C THR A 409 25.83 4.62 6.56
N ALA A 410 26.25 3.79 5.61
CA ALA A 410 25.58 3.72 4.30
C ALA A 410 24.07 3.44 4.45
N TYR A 411 23.69 2.55 5.36
CA TYR A 411 22.31 2.23 5.65
C TYR A 411 21.53 3.46 6.17
N ALA A 412 22.06 4.20 7.14
CA ALA A 412 21.41 5.39 7.70
C ALA A 412 21.21 6.48 6.66
N LYS A 413 22.20 6.72 5.79
CA LYS A 413 22.10 7.69 4.69
C LYS A 413 21.03 7.32 3.67
N GLU A 414 20.90 6.04 3.38
CA GLU A 414 19.96 5.55 2.37
C GLU A 414 18.52 5.47 2.88
N THR A 415 18.34 5.03 4.13
CA THR A 415 17.01 4.75 4.68
C THR A 415 16.48 5.84 5.62
N GLY A 416 17.35 6.69 6.15
CA GLY A 416 17.01 7.67 7.19
C GLY A 416 16.80 7.05 8.59
N HIS A 417 17.18 5.78 8.79
CA HIS A 417 17.06 5.06 10.07
C HIS A 417 18.43 4.71 10.63
N PRO A 418 19.01 5.57 11.48
CA PRO A 418 20.39 5.41 11.95
C PRO A 418 20.59 4.29 12.98
N SER A 419 19.51 3.81 13.61
CA SER A 419 19.60 2.81 14.67
C SER A 419 18.39 1.89 14.74
N TYR A 420 18.53 0.81 15.52
CA TYR A 420 17.49 -0.19 15.71
C TYR A 420 16.33 0.32 16.57
N ARG A 421 15.16 -0.31 16.41
CA ARG A 421 14.03 -0.18 17.31
C ARG A 421 13.98 -1.34 18.29
N ALA A 422 13.42 -1.08 19.46
CA ALA A 422 13.42 -2.05 20.56
C ALA A 422 12.50 -3.26 20.31
N ASP A 423 11.45 -3.07 19.52
CA ASP A 423 10.36 -4.04 19.37
C ASP A 423 10.35 -4.77 18.03
N ASP A 424 11.14 -4.32 17.02
CA ASP A 424 11.05 -4.83 15.63
C ASP A 424 11.09 -6.38 15.58
N ALA A 425 12.12 -7.00 16.12
CA ALA A 425 12.28 -8.45 16.03
C ALA A 425 11.35 -9.24 16.95
N LEU A 426 10.78 -8.61 18.00
CA LEU A 426 9.84 -9.27 18.89
C LEU A 426 8.49 -9.57 18.23
N TRP A 427 8.13 -8.85 17.18
CA TRP A 427 6.91 -9.12 16.40
C TRP A 427 6.97 -10.43 15.60
N LEU A 428 8.16 -10.99 15.37
CA LEU A 428 8.30 -12.32 14.75
C LEU A 428 7.58 -13.42 15.55
N PHE A 429 7.60 -13.33 16.88
CA PHE A 429 7.03 -14.38 17.74
C PHE A 429 5.53 -14.58 17.56
N PRO A 430 4.66 -13.58 17.71
CA PRO A 430 3.23 -13.77 17.47
C PRO A 430 2.92 -14.18 16.03
N THR A 431 3.69 -13.70 15.07
CA THR A 431 3.45 -13.97 13.63
C THR A 431 3.81 -15.42 13.29
N ILE A 432 5.00 -15.89 13.67
CA ILE A 432 5.43 -17.28 13.43
C ILE A 432 4.59 -18.25 14.24
N TYR A 433 4.23 -17.90 15.48
CA TYR A 433 3.35 -18.71 16.29
C TYR A 433 1.97 -18.92 15.64
N LYS A 434 1.36 -17.83 15.16
CA LYS A 434 0.08 -17.90 14.44
C LYS A 434 0.20 -18.71 13.15
N TYR A 435 1.28 -18.50 12.36
CA TYR A 435 1.51 -19.24 11.14
C TYR A 435 1.59 -20.76 11.41
N ILE A 436 2.42 -21.18 12.35
CA ILE A 436 2.57 -22.60 12.71
C ILE A 436 1.27 -23.16 13.27
N SER A 437 0.57 -22.39 14.11
CA SER A 437 -0.70 -22.82 14.70
C SER A 437 -1.81 -23.03 13.66
N GLU A 438 -1.85 -22.18 12.64
CA GLU A 438 -2.85 -22.25 11.56
C GLU A 438 -2.51 -23.33 10.53
N SER A 439 -1.23 -23.37 10.10
CA SER A 439 -0.79 -24.29 9.02
C SER A 439 -0.41 -25.69 9.50
N GLY A 440 -0.05 -25.86 10.77
CA GLY A 440 0.55 -27.08 11.30
C GLY A 440 2.01 -27.33 10.87
N ASP A 441 2.63 -26.35 10.18
CA ASP A 441 4.00 -26.46 9.64
C ASP A 441 5.07 -26.25 10.71
N ILE A 442 5.17 -27.20 11.65
CA ILE A 442 6.19 -27.16 12.70
C ILE A 442 7.62 -27.26 12.15
N LYS A 443 7.79 -27.85 10.96
CA LYS A 443 9.11 -27.99 10.31
C LYS A 443 9.68 -26.65 9.85
N PHE A 444 8.86 -25.65 9.73
CA PHE A 444 9.31 -24.28 9.43
C PHE A 444 10.39 -23.79 10.41
N LEU A 445 10.34 -24.25 11.67
CA LEU A 445 11.38 -23.92 12.67
C LEU A 445 12.79 -24.41 12.29
N ASP A 446 12.90 -25.40 11.41
CA ASP A 446 14.16 -26.00 10.96
C ASP A 446 14.66 -25.44 9.63
N GLU A 447 13.88 -24.60 8.96
CA GLU A 447 14.28 -24.01 7.68
C GLU A 447 15.39 -22.98 7.88
N GLU A 448 16.44 -23.06 7.05
CA GLU A 448 17.58 -22.16 7.09
C GLU A 448 17.33 -20.90 6.24
N ILE A 449 17.49 -19.74 6.85
CA ILE A 449 17.34 -18.43 6.21
C ILE A 449 18.63 -17.62 6.44
N LEU A 450 19.05 -16.88 5.39
CA LEU A 450 20.17 -15.93 5.48
C LEU A 450 19.80 -14.76 6.40
N TYR A 451 20.74 -14.31 7.21
CA TYR A 451 20.65 -13.01 7.86
C TYR A 451 20.89 -11.87 6.87
N ALA A 452 20.51 -10.65 7.24
CA ALA A 452 20.64 -9.48 6.38
C ALA A 452 22.10 -9.16 6.00
N ASN A 453 23.03 -9.37 6.93
CA ASN A 453 24.46 -9.10 6.80
C ASN A 453 25.30 -10.39 6.84
N ASP A 454 26.57 -10.28 6.44
CA ASP A 454 27.66 -11.25 6.63
C ASP A 454 27.49 -12.62 5.94
N GLY A 455 26.41 -12.87 5.22
CA GLY A 455 26.17 -14.14 4.51
C GLY A 455 25.95 -15.37 5.42
N GLU A 456 25.77 -15.16 6.72
CA GLU A 456 25.46 -16.21 7.70
C GLU A 456 24.03 -16.71 7.52
N LYS A 457 23.80 -18.01 7.77
CA LYS A 457 22.47 -18.63 7.84
C LYS A 457 22.17 -19.10 9.24
N GLY A 458 20.91 -19.04 9.61
CA GLY A 458 20.38 -19.67 10.80
C GLY A 458 19.02 -20.33 10.51
N THR A 459 18.66 -21.31 11.34
CA THR A 459 17.29 -21.83 11.30
C THR A 459 16.31 -20.75 11.79
N VAL A 460 15.02 -20.84 11.43
CA VAL A 460 13.98 -19.97 11.99
C VAL A 460 14.04 -19.97 13.51
N TYR A 461 14.28 -21.13 14.12
CA TYR A 461 14.47 -21.24 15.57
C TYR A 461 15.70 -20.43 16.08
N ASP A 462 16.81 -20.41 15.33
CA ASP A 462 17.98 -19.60 15.66
C ASP A 462 17.70 -18.10 15.51
N HIS A 463 16.98 -17.69 14.49
CA HIS A 463 16.49 -16.30 14.32
C HIS A 463 15.69 -15.84 15.53
N LEU A 464 14.80 -16.67 16.06
CA LEU A 464 14.02 -16.37 17.26
C LEU A 464 14.90 -16.31 18.52
N LYS A 465 15.87 -17.22 18.68
CA LYS A 465 16.85 -17.15 19.77
C LYS A 465 17.60 -15.82 19.77
N ARG A 466 18.10 -15.40 18.60
CA ARG A 466 18.85 -14.14 18.47
C ARG A 466 18.00 -12.91 18.74
N ALA A 467 16.71 -12.91 18.40
CA ALA A 467 15.81 -11.81 18.74
C ALA A 467 15.67 -11.61 20.26
N ILE A 468 15.56 -12.71 21.04
CA ILE A 468 15.57 -12.61 22.52
C ILE A 468 16.94 -12.13 23.03
N MET A 469 18.04 -12.68 22.48
CA MET A 469 19.38 -12.27 22.88
C MET A 469 19.62 -10.78 22.60
N PHE A 470 19.12 -10.25 21.48
CA PHE A 470 19.20 -8.82 21.17
C PHE A 470 18.56 -7.98 22.30
N SER A 471 17.33 -8.32 22.70
CA SER A 471 16.65 -7.61 23.78
C SER A 471 17.39 -7.74 25.11
N MET A 472 17.92 -8.93 25.43
CA MET A 472 18.66 -9.18 26.68
C MET A 472 20.06 -8.53 26.72
N ASN A 473 20.67 -8.28 25.56
CA ASN A 473 21.95 -7.57 25.46
C ASN A 473 21.77 -6.03 25.49
N ASN A 474 20.54 -5.54 25.30
CA ASN A 474 20.20 -4.13 25.29
C ASN A 474 19.21 -3.80 26.41
N LEU A 475 19.67 -3.94 27.66
CA LEU A 475 18.91 -3.60 28.86
C LEU A 475 19.20 -2.18 29.33
N GLY A 476 18.17 -1.54 29.88
CA GLY A 476 18.27 -0.24 30.54
C GLY A 476 18.69 -0.33 31.99
N ASN A 477 18.45 0.76 32.74
CA ASN A 477 18.97 0.94 34.11
C ASN A 477 18.31 0.03 35.17
N HIS A 478 17.07 -0.41 34.91
CA HIS A 478 16.33 -1.30 35.84
C HIS A 478 16.33 -2.76 35.37
N GLY A 479 16.94 -3.05 34.20
CA GLY A 479 17.05 -4.39 33.62
C GLY A 479 15.90 -4.80 32.70
N MET A 480 15.05 -3.89 32.32
CA MET A 480 14.08 -4.07 31.23
C MET A 480 14.73 -3.77 29.87
N PRO A 481 14.14 -4.21 28.74
CA PRO A 481 14.60 -3.79 27.42
C PRO A 481 14.66 -2.27 27.30
N ALA A 482 15.80 -1.78 26.83
CA ALA A 482 16.00 -0.36 26.54
C ALA A 482 15.10 0.10 25.37
N GLY A 483 14.67 1.35 25.40
CA GLY A 483 13.83 1.95 24.36
C GLY A 483 14.55 2.14 23.01
N LEU A 484 15.88 2.10 23.00
CA LEU A 484 16.74 2.29 21.83
C LEU A 484 16.37 3.55 21.04
N HIS A 485 16.33 3.47 19.70
CA HIS A 485 15.88 4.59 18.87
C HIS A 485 14.40 4.95 19.13
N ALA A 486 13.55 3.93 19.22
CA ALA A 486 12.15 4.01 19.64
C ALA A 486 11.61 2.60 19.91
N ASP A 487 10.49 2.51 20.62
CA ASP A 487 9.62 1.34 20.57
C ASP A 487 8.53 1.56 19.50
N TRP A 488 7.38 0.88 19.59
CA TRP A 488 6.28 1.03 18.63
C TRP A 488 5.80 2.49 18.48
N ASN A 489 5.95 3.32 19.49
CA ASN A 489 5.70 4.75 19.39
C ASN A 489 6.99 5.49 18.99
N ASP A 490 7.12 5.76 17.71
CA ASP A 490 8.28 6.45 17.12
C ASP A 490 8.55 7.85 17.70
N CYS A 491 7.55 8.45 18.34
CA CYS A 491 7.67 9.78 18.96
C CYS A 491 8.15 9.75 20.40
N LEU A 492 8.13 8.57 21.05
CA LEU A 492 8.53 8.43 22.46
C LEU A 492 10.04 8.26 22.60
N ARG A 493 10.69 9.28 23.13
CA ARG A 493 12.14 9.30 23.40
C ARG A 493 12.41 9.05 24.88
N LEU A 494 12.80 7.81 25.21
CA LEU A 494 13.13 7.42 26.60
C LEU A 494 14.60 7.67 26.95
N GLY A 495 15.45 7.89 25.96
CA GLY A 495 16.90 7.93 26.11
C GLY A 495 17.56 6.57 25.90
N LYS A 496 18.89 6.56 25.80
CA LYS A 496 19.67 5.36 25.40
C LYS A 496 19.54 4.21 26.40
N LYS A 497 19.38 4.51 27.70
CA LYS A 497 19.19 3.57 28.80
C LYS A 497 17.79 3.65 29.43
N GLY A 498 16.91 4.45 28.85
CA GLY A 498 15.50 4.46 29.22
C GLY A 498 14.82 3.14 28.80
N GLU A 499 13.71 2.78 29.42
CA GLU A 499 13.14 1.45 29.36
C GLU A 499 11.66 1.48 29.03
N SER A 500 11.20 0.54 28.23
CA SER A 500 9.81 0.41 27.81
C SER A 500 9.13 -0.78 28.47
N THR A 501 8.13 -0.53 29.31
CA THR A 501 7.30 -1.57 29.92
C THR A 501 6.53 -2.37 28.84
N PHE A 502 6.10 -1.69 27.77
CA PHE A 502 5.45 -2.36 26.63
C PHE A 502 6.37 -3.40 25.98
N VAL A 503 7.62 -3.05 25.68
CA VAL A 503 8.59 -3.99 25.08
C VAL A 503 8.94 -5.11 26.05
N ALA A 504 8.97 -4.84 27.35
CA ALA A 504 9.17 -5.87 28.37
C ALA A 504 8.05 -6.92 28.37
N PHE A 505 6.78 -6.50 28.22
CA PHE A 505 5.66 -7.45 28.05
C PHE A 505 5.72 -8.23 26.74
N GLN A 506 6.16 -7.59 25.63
CA GLN A 506 6.41 -8.31 24.39
C GLN A 506 7.50 -9.38 24.56
N LEU A 507 8.57 -9.06 25.28
CA LEU A 507 9.64 -10.02 25.59
C LEU A 507 9.13 -11.18 26.44
N VAL A 508 8.24 -10.93 27.44
CA VAL A 508 7.57 -12.02 28.20
C VAL A 508 6.80 -12.94 27.27
N TYR A 509 6.05 -12.36 26.32
CA TYR A 509 5.28 -13.14 25.34
C TYR A 509 6.20 -13.95 24.42
N ALA A 510 7.28 -13.34 23.94
CA ALA A 510 8.29 -13.99 23.10
C ALA A 510 8.97 -15.16 23.82
N VAL A 511 9.37 -14.97 25.08
CA VAL A 511 9.95 -16.02 25.94
C VAL A 511 8.98 -17.19 26.11
N LYS A 512 7.70 -16.93 26.35
CA LYS A 512 6.67 -17.97 26.49
C LYS A 512 6.52 -18.81 25.23
N ILE A 513 6.47 -18.17 24.04
CA ILE A 513 6.38 -18.85 22.76
C ILE A 513 7.64 -19.68 22.50
N LEU A 514 8.81 -19.07 22.63
CA LEU A 514 10.07 -19.76 22.32
C LEU A 514 10.35 -20.91 23.28
N ARG A 515 9.91 -20.78 24.53
CA ARG A 515 10.01 -21.86 25.52
C ARG A 515 9.23 -23.11 25.07
N SER A 516 8.01 -22.91 24.53
CA SER A 516 7.23 -24.04 23.98
C SER A 516 7.92 -24.70 22.79
N TYR A 517 8.58 -23.92 21.93
CA TYR A 517 9.36 -24.46 20.81
C TYR A 517 10.64 -25.17 21.27
N ALA A 518 11.32 -24.64 22.29
CA ALA A 518 12.48 -25.30 22.89
C ALA A 518 12.12 -26.66 23.49
N GLU A 519 10.95 -26.78 24.15
CA GLU A 519 10.43 -28.05 24.64
C GLU A 519 10.16 -29.05 23.51
N LEU A 520 9.51 -28.59 22.42
CA LEU A 520 9.24 -29.43 21.24
C LEU A 520 10.54 -29.92 20.56
N LYS A 521 11.60 -29.10 20.61
CA LYS A 521 12.92 -29.45 20.06
C LYS A 521 13.80 -30.23 21.04
N ASN A 522 13.33 -30.50 22.27
CA ASN A 522 14.09 -31.11 23.34
C ASN A 522 15.38 -30.33 23.72
N ASP A 523 15.38 -29.01 23.58
CA ASP A 523 16.48 -28.10 23.92
C ASP A 523 16.39 -27.70 25.42
N ALA A 524 16.67 -28.66 26.30
CA ALA A 524 16.52 -28.49 27.73
C ALA A 524 17.40 -27.36 28.33
N GLU A 525 18.59 -27.14 27.76
CA GLU A 525 19.48 -26.07 28.18
C GLU A 525 18.86 -24.70 27.90
N TYR A 526 18.28 -24.53 26.72
CA TYR A 526 17.64 -23.28 26.33
C TYR A 526 16.32 -23.05 27.07
N VAL A 527 15.56 -24.10 27.38
CA VAL A 527 14.39 -24.01 28.30
C VAL A 527 14.80 -23.42 29.65
N LYS A 528 15.89 -23.92 30.24
CA LYS A 528 16.41 -23.37 31.51
C LYS A 528 16.80 -21.90 31.40
N TYR A 529 17.47 -21.52 30.30
CA TYR A 529 17.84 -20.13 30.06
C TYR A 529 16.58 -19.23 29.95
N LEU A 530 15.56 -19.65 29.23
CA LEU A 530 14.31 -18.89 29.11
C LEU A 530 13.55 -18.77 30.44
N ASP A 531 13.58 -19.82 31.30
CA ASP A 531 13.01 -19.77 32.65
C ASP A 531 13.74 -18.75 33.54
N GLU A 532 15.07 -18.63 33.40
CA GLU A 532 15.88 -17.62 34.10
C GLU A 532 15.55 -16.19 33.60
N VAL A 533 15.40 -16.01 32.27
CA VAL A 533 14.99 -14.72 31.68
C VAL A 533 13.61 -14.32 32.18
N LYS A 534 12.66 -15.26 32.18
CA LYS A 534 11.31 -15.02 32.71
C LYS A 534 11.30 -14.60 34.17
N ALA A 535 12.03 -15.29 35.01
CA ALA A 535 12.09 -14.97 36.45
C ALA A 535 12.64 -13.56 36.72
N LYS A 536 13.64 -13.12 35.92
CA LYS A 536 14.14 -11.74 35.99
C LYS A 536 13.06 -10.73 35.59
N LEU A 537 12.39 -10.96 34.46
CA LEU A 537 11.33 -10.08 33.97
C LEU A 537 10.14 -10.03 34.94
N ASP A 538 9.75 -11.14 35.54
CA ASP A 538 8.68 -11.20 36.55
C ASP A 538 8.98 -10.28 37.73
N THR A 539 10.22 -10.30 38.21
CA THR A 539 10.65 -9.45 39.32
C THR A 539 10.59 -7.97 38.99
N ILE A 540 11.14 -7.59 37.83
CA ILE A 540 11.26 -6.19 37.39
C ILE A 540 9.89 -5.62 37.03
N LEU A 541 9.09 -6.33 36.27
CA LEU A 541 7.77 -5.90 35.82
C LEU A 541 6.79 -5.77 37.00
N SER A 542 6.91 -6.59 38.05
CA SER A 542 6.07 -6.44 39.25
C SER A 542 6.20 -5.06 39.90
N ALA A 543 7.38 -4.42 39.77
CA ALA A 543 7.62 -3.06 40.26
C ALA A 543 7.00 -1.97 39.37
N CYS A 544 6.58 -2.31 38.15
CA CYS A 544 5.96 -1.37 37.20
C CYS A 544 4.45 -1.19 37.43
N TRP A 545 3.85 -1.91 38.39
CA TRP A 545 2.44 -1.76 38.74
C TRP A 545 2.21 -0.49 39.55
N ASN A 546 1.34 0.39 39.11
CA ASN A 546 1.00 1.66 39.76
C ASN A 546 -0.50 1.74 40.03
N GLU A 547 -0.93 1.26 41.20
CA GLU A 547 -2.31 1.25 41.71
C GLU A 547 -3.31 0.43 40.87
N ASP A 548 -3.70 0.94 39.70
CA ASP A 548 -4.71 0.37 38.82
C ASP A 548 -4.22 0.24 37.35
N ARG A 549 -2.92 0.47 37.11
CA ARG A 549 -2.31 0.47 35.77
C ARG A 549 -0.84 0.10 35.78
N TRP A 550 -0.31 -0.23 34.63
CA TRP A 550 1.11 -0.39 34.37
C TRP A 550 1.70 0.95 33.89
N ILE A 551 2.85 1.35 34.42
CA ILE A 551 3.58 2.52 33.94
C ILE A 551 3.98 2.32 32.45
N ARG A 552 4.22 3.43 31.73
CA ARG A 552 4.69 3.36 30.34
C ARG A 552 6.16 2.97 30.25
N GLY A 553 6.95 3.41 31.18
CA GLY A 553 8.38 3.12 31.26
C GLY A 553 9.16 4.12 32.10
N TYR A 554 10.49 4.04 31.97
CA TYR A 554 11.44 4.92 32.63
C TYR A 554 12.24 5.70 31.58
N LYS A 555 12.43 7.00 31.76
CA LYS A 555 13.45 7.74 31.04
C LYS A 555 14.84 7.38 31.56
N GLU A 556 15.88 7.71 30.79
CA GLU A 556 17.28 7.44 31.16
C GLU A 556 17.69 8.12 32.48
N ASP A 557 17.10 9.24 32.81
CA ASP A 557 17.32 9.99 34.08
C ASP A 557 16.55 9.41 35.27
N GLY A 558 15.85 8.30 35.10
CA GLY A 558 15.01 7.66 36.11
C GLY A 558 13.60 8.19 36.26
N THR A 559 13.21 9.21 35.45
CA THR A 559 11.82 9.72 35.47
C THR A 559 10.86 8.61 35.01
N VAL A 560 9.83 8.36 35.81
CA VAL A 560 8.75 7.41 35.49
C VAL A 560 7.72 8.11 34.58
N ILE A 561 7.20 7.41 33.59
CA ILE A 561 6.15 7.89 32.69
C ILE A 561 4.93 6.97 32.78
N GLY A 562 3.75 7.55 32.79
CA GLY A 562 2.47 6.83 32.79
C GLY A 562 2.01 6.45 34.20
N GLN A 563 2.40 7.21 35.19
CA GLN A 563 1.86 7.11 36.54
C GLN A 563 0.51 7.81 36.65
N ARG A 564 -0.30 7.37 37.58
CA ARG A 564 -1.60 7.99 37.88
C ARG A 564 -1.46 9.46 38.31
N THR A 565 -0.35 9.81 38.93
CA THR A 565 -0.06 11.15 39.44
C THR A 565 0.57 12.09 38.43
N ASP A 566 0.90 11.60 37.23
CA ASP A 566 1.48 12.45 36.17
C ASP A 566 0.51 13.56 35.80
N PRO A 567 0.97 14.78 35.52
CA PRO A 567 0.08 15.88 35.15
C PRO A 567 -0.58 15.63 33.78
N GLU A 568 0.14 14.98 32.86
CA GLU A 568 -0.31 14.64 31.51
C GLU A 568 0.07 13.20 31.18
N ALA A 569 -0.56 12.60 30.15
CA ALA A 569 -0.25 11.26 29.66
C ALA A 569 -0.22 10.19 30.77
N LYS A 570 -1.21 10.20 31.65
CA LYS A 570 -1.32 9.28 32.80
C LYS A 570 -1.64 7.86 32.38
N MET A 571 -2.27 7.68 31.21
CA MET A 571 -2.71 6.39 30.70
C MET A 571 -2.14 6.15 29.32
N TRP A 572 -1.53 4.99 29.15
CA TRP A 572 -1.00 4.46 27.91
C TRP A 572 -1.57 3.08 27.65
N LEU A 573 -2.24 2.89 26.52
CA LEU A 573 -2.91 1.64 26.19
C LEU A 573 -1.95 0.45 26.08
N ASN A 574 -0.79 0.64 25.42
CA ASN A 574 0.13 -0.45 25.10
C ASN A 574 0.55 -1.31 26.30
N PRO A 575 1.07 -0.77 27.42
CA PRO A 575 1.44 -1.62 28.55
C PRO A 575 0.24 -2.31 29.20
N GLN A 576 -0.96 -1.70 29.19
CA GLN A 576 -2.15 -2.33 29.76
C GLN A 576 -2.57 -3.55 28.93
N SER A 577 -2.79 -3.36 27.63
CA SER A 577 -3.22 -4.45 26.72
C SER A 577 -2.17 -5.57 26.65
N TRP A 578 -0.87 -5.23 26.56
CA TRP A 578 0.19 -6.23 26.46
C TRP A 578 0.48 -6.97 27.75
N SER A 579 0.18 -6.41 28.91
CA SER A 579 0.23 -7.14 30.16
C SER A 579 -0.76 -8.33 30.16
N VAL A 580 -1.91 -8.14 29.54
CA VAL A 580 -2.95 -9.17 29.35
C VAL A 580 -2.56 -10.16 28.24
N ILE A 581 -2.19 -9.66 27.06
CA ILE A 581 -1.81 -10.47 25.87
C ILE A 581 -0.65 -11.42 26.20
N SER A 582 0.37 -10.92 26.91
CA SER A 582 1.52 -11.75 27.33
C SER A 582 1.15 -12.81 28.36
N GLY A 583 0.03 -12.63 29.05
CA GLY A 583 -0.38 -13.46 30.19
C GLY A 583 0.46 -13.20 31.43
N PHE A 584 1.07 -12.01 31.56
CA PHE A 584 1.83 -11.60 32.73
C PHE A 584 0.91 -11.15 33.88
N ALA A 585 -0.05 -10.28 33.55
CA ALA A 585 -0.97 -9.74 34.55
C ALA A 585 -1.80 -10.85 35.22
N SER A 586 -1.92 -10.80 36.57
CA SER A 586 -2.94 -11.58 37.23
C SER A 586 -4.35 -11.17 36.77
N LYS A 587 -5.36 -12.01 37.01
CA LYS A 587 -6.74 -11.69 36.63
C LYS A 587 -7.17 -10.33 37.21
N GLU A 588 -6.87 -10.09 38.51
CA GLU A 588 -7.22 -8.83 39.16
C GLU A 588 -6.51 -7.62 38.55
N GLN A 589 -5.22 -7.75 38.20
CA GLN A 589 -4.46 -6.69 37.57
C GLN A 589 -4.97 -6.43 36.13
N ALA A 590 -5.29 -7.49 35.39
CA ALA A 590 -5.84 -7.38 34.03
C ALA A 590 -7.18 -6.64 34.04
N GLU A 591 -8.11 -7.00 34.92
CA GLU A 591 -9.40 -6.34 35.09
C GLU A 591 -9.21 -4.86 35.44
N LYS A 592 -8.42 -4.54 36.46
CA LYS A 592 -8.14 -3.15 36.88
C LYS A 592 -7.50 -2.32 35.78
N ALA A 593 -6.52 -2.87 35.06
CA ALA A 593 -5.85 -2.17 33.99
C ALA A 593 -6.82 -1.86 32.84
N MET A 594 -7.66 -2.82 32.44
CA MET A 594 -8.64 -2.61 31.37
C MET A 594 -9.79 -1.69 31.79
N ASP A 595 -10.26 -1.76 33.03
CA ASP A 595 -11.24 -0.80 33.58
C ASP A 595 -10.68 0.63 33.56
N SER A 596 -9.38 0.77 33.85
CA SER A 596 -8.72 2.07 33.81
C SER A 596 -8.59 2.61 32.36
N VAL A 597 -8.32 1.73 31.41
CA VAL A 597 -8.33 2.08 29.96
C VAL A 597 -9.72 2.54 29.54
N GLU A 598 -10.76 1.77 29.88
CA GLU A 598 -12.15 2.12 29.56
C GLU A 598 -12.53 3.49 30.13
N ARG A 599 -12.20 3.71 31.39
CA ARG A 599 -12.54 4.97 32.09
C ARG A 599 -11.81 6.18 31.53
N GLU A 600 -10.55 6.04 31.08
CA GLU A 600 -9.69 7.19 30.79
C GLU A 600 -9.44 7.41 29.29
N LEU A 601 -9.56 6.37 28.45
CA LEU A 601 -9.32 6.46 27.02
C LEU A 601 -10.58 6.31 26.17
N ASN A 602 -11.65 5.70 26.70
CA ASN A 602 -12.94 5.65 26.00
C ASN A 602 -13.66 6.99 26.19
N THR A 603 -13.43 7.89 25.28
CA THR A 603 -14.02 9.23 25.26
C THR A 603 -15.05 9.35 24.15
N PRO A 604 -16.05 10.24 24.27
CA PRO A 604 -17.09 10.40 23.26
C PRO A 604 -16.61 11.09 21.95
N TYR A 605 -15.33 11.33 21.81
CA TYR A 605 -14.72 12.01 20.65
C TYR A 605 -13.80 11.10 19.86
#